data_6733506bb745efc3e20f35829a0600a1
#
_entry.id   6733506bb745efc3e20f35829a0600a1
#
_cell.length_a   1.000
_cell.length_b   1.000
_cell.length_c   1.000
_cell.angle_alpha   90.00
_cell.angle_beta   90.00
_cell.angle_gamma   90.00
#
_symmetry.space_group_name_H-M   'P 1'
#
loop_
_entity.id
_entity.type
_entity.pdbx_description
1 polymer ?
#
loop_
_entity_poly.entity_id
_entity_poly.type
_entity_poly.pdbx_seq_one_letter_code
_entity_poly.pdbx_strand_id
1 'polypeptide(L)'
;MNIDCGGFADMGAPPDLLAQTEPARLAYDHLVKDGYVVLDRVLAPRTLAALDAAFAVRHDPPDDCFEIGGRRYALPVELSGAFAEPLVYANPAIAAIVRVALDRSAILKGFGAEVALPDAEPQPIDRNGRPLFDADLSPLLPAHALTCLLPLGSAYRVALWPGSHRWKMPNEEAVPELLEISPGSAAILDSRLLNGATANRSDRPHTVLHAVYARRWFRDASYGLRLAGARLAVGPEFLAGVAEVDRGLFAHIKKQTLSG
;
A
#
# COMPACT_ATOMS: atom_id res chain seq x y z
N MET A 1 7.10 -12.54 -8.57
CA MET A 1 7.99 -11.93 -9.60
C MET A 1 8.37 -10.54 -9.17
N ASN A 2 9.66 -10.22 -9.27
CA ASN A 2 10.18 -8.89 -8.98
C ASN A 2 10.45 -8.15 -10.28
N ILE A 3 10.01 -6.90 -10.38
CA ILE A 3 10.26 -6.02 -11.52
C ILE A 3 11.19 -4.91 -11.08
N ASP A 4 12.33 -4.83 -11.74
CA ASP A 4 13.31 -3.78 -11.48
C ASP A 4 12.82 -2.42 -11.98
N CYS A 5 12.61 -1.50 -11.05
CA CYS A 5 12.15 -0.14 -11.31
C CYS A 5 13.23 0.92 -11.18
N GLY A 6 14.50 0.52 -11.00
CA GLY A 6 15.61 1.48 -10.80
C GLY A 6 15.80 2.50 -11.92
N GLY A 7 15.24 2.23 -13.11
CA GLY A 7 15.22 3.20 -14.22
C GLY A 7 13.96 4.07 -14.30
N PHE A 8 12.87 3.72 -13.59
CA PHE A 8 11.60 4.47 -13.67
C PHE A 8 11.66 5.79 -12.90
N ALA A 9 12.31 5.81 -11.73
CA ALA A 9 12.43 7.01 -10.92
C ALA A 9 13.29 8.10 -11.59
N ASP A 10 14.26 7.69 -12.42
CA ASP A 10 15.18 8.59 -13.10
C ASP A 10 14.63 9.12 -14.45
N MET A 11 13.60 8.49 -15.01
CA MET A 11 13.09 8.87 -16.32
C MET A 11 12.26 10.17 -16.33
N GLY A 12 11.81 10.65 -15.16
CA GLY A 12 10.96 11.85 -15.08
C GLY A 12 9.68 11.79 -15.93
N ALA A 13 9.36 10.60 -16.44
CA ALA A 13 8.23 10.40 -17.34
C ALA A 13 6.90 10.39 -16.55
N PRO A 14 5.84 11.00 -17.10
CA PRO A 14 4.53 10.95 -16.49
C PRO A 14 4.04 9.50 -16.32
N PRO A 15 3.32 9.18 -15.21
CA PRO A 15 2.81 7.83 -14.95
C PRO A 15 1.97 7.24 -16.11
N ASP A 16 1.30 8.07 -16.88
CA ASP A 16 0.54 7.63 -18.06
C ASP A 16 1.41 7.08 -19.19
N LEU A 17 2.60 7.61 -19.37
CA LEU A 17 3.57 7.07 -20.33
C LEU A 17 4.22 5.80 -19.79
N LEU A 18 4.55 5.79 -18.50
CA LEU A 18 5.10 4.60 -17.84
C LEU A 18 4.12 3.42 -17.87
N ALA A 19 2.82 3.69 -17.73
CA ALA A 19 1.76 2.68 -17.80
C ALA A 19 1.69 1.95 -19.16
N GLN A 20 2.27 2.51 -20.22
CA GLN A 20 2.33 1.91 -21.55
C GLN A 20 3.59 1.08 -21.80
N THR A 21 4.51 1.05 -20.86
CA THR A 21 5.76 0.31 -20.97
C THR A 21 5.57 -1.19 -20.78
N GLU A 22 6.48 -1.98 -21.33
CA GLU A 22 6.48 -3.43 -21.15
C GLU A 22 6.57 -3.85 -19.67
N PRO A 23 7.45 -3.27 -18.82
CA PRO A 23 7.49 -3.60 -17.40
C PRO A 23 6.16 -3.34 -16.68
N ALA A 24 5.45 -2.25 -17.00
CA ALA A 24 4.15 -1.97 -16.40
C ALA A 24 3.08 -2.99 -16.82
N ARG A 25 3.13 -3.44 -18.07
CA ARG A 25 2.22 -4.51 -18.57
C ARG A 25 2.51 -5.84 -17.91
N LEU A 26 3.77 -6.24 -17.78
CA LEU A 26 4.18 -7.45 -17.07
C LEU A 26 3.76 -7.40 -15.60
N ALA A 27 3.92 -6.25 -14.94
CA ALA A 27 3.46 -6.05 -13.57
C ALA A 27 1.94 -6.22 -13.44
N TYR A 28 1.19 -5.64 -14.38
CA TYR A 28 -0.26 -5.78 -14.41
C TYR A 28 -0.71 -7.23 -14.65
N ASP A 29 -0.08 -7.93 -15.58
CA ASP A 29 -0.39 -9.35 -15.87
C ASP A 29 -0.16 -10.23 -14.63
N HIS A 30 0.91 -9.96 -13.88
CA HIS A 30 1.18 -10.64 -12.60
C HIS A 30 0.12 -10.32 -11.55
N LEU A 31 -0.22 -9.03 -11.41
CA LEU A 31 -1.26 -8.60 -10.49
C LEU A 31 -2.62 -9.27 -10.80
N VAL A 32 -2.96 -9.37 -12.07
CA VAL A 32 -4.21 -10.06 -12.51
C VAL A 32 -4.14 -11.55 -12.26
N LYS A 33 -3.00 -12.19 -12.48
CA LYS A 33 -2.83 -13.65 -12.35
C LYS A 33 -2.74 -14.06 -10.89
N ASP A 34 -1.81 -13.45 -10.15
CA ASP A 34 -1.37 -13.91 -8.83
C ASP A 34 -1.93 -13.02 -7.70
N GLY A 35 -2.46 -11.83 -8.02
CA GLY A 35 -3.02 -10.87 -7.06
C GLY A 35 -1.98 -9.96 -6.43
N TYR A 36 -0.72 -10.06 -6.80
CA TYR A 36 0.36 -9.21 -6.31
C TYR A 36 1.50 -9.06 -7.32
N VAL A 37 2.31 -8.01 -7.11
CA VAL A 37 3.58 -7.81 -7.82
C VAL A 37 4.55 -7.06 -6.90
N VAL A 38 5.84 -7.33 -7.04
CA VAL A 38 6.90 -6.60 -6.34
C VAL A 38 7.63 -5.71 -7.34
N LEU A 39 7.79 -4.46 -6.96
CA LEU A 39 8.57 -3.45 -7.68
C LEU A 39 9.85 -3.18 -6.90
N ASP A 40 10.98 -3.56 -7.45
CA ASP A 40 12.26 -3.35 -6.78
C ASP A 40 12.79 -1.93 -7.02
N ARG A 41 13.44 -1.37 -6.00
CA ARG A 41 14.13 -0.07 -6.07
C ARG A 41 13.22 1.11 -6.47
N VAL A 42 12.02 1.17 -5.90
CA VAL A 42 11.08 2.29 -6.13
C VAL A 42 11.47 3.54 -5.35
N LEU A 43 12.23 3.40 -4.27
CA LEU A 43 12.75 4.51 -3.47
C LEU A 43 14.27 4.51 -3.46
N ALA A 44 14.85 5.69 -3.69
CA ALA A 44 16.29 5.87 -3.55
C ALA A 44 16.73 5.71 -2.08
N PRO A 45 17.95 5.24 -1.79
CA PRO A 45 18.44 5.05 -0.43
C PRO A 45 18.34 6.28 0.46
N ARG A 46 18.55 7.48 -0.10
CA ARG A 46 18.42 8.76 0.62
C ARG A 46 16.98 9.04 1.09
N THR A 47 16.00 8.75 0.23
CA THR A 47 14.58 8.93 0.56
C THR A 47 14.18 7.93 1.64
N LEU A 48 14.59 6.69 1.49
CA LEU A 48 14.34 5.63 2.47
C LEU A 48 14.92 5.99 3.84
N ALA A 49 16.18 6.45 3.90
CA ALA A 49 16.82 6.88 5.15
C ALA A 49 16.09 8.05 5.81
N ALA A 50 15.59 9.02 5.03
CA ALA A 50 14.82 10.15 5.55
C ALA A 50 13.47 9.69 6.14
N LEU A 51 12.78 8.76 5.48
CA LEU A 51 11.53 8.16 5.98
C LEU A 51 11.74 7.36 7.26
N ASP A 52 12.76 6.53 7.30
CA ASP A 52 13.10 5.70 8.46
C ASP A 52 13.44 6.58 9.67
N ALA A 53 14.28 7.61 9.47
CA ALA A 53 14.61 8.59 10.51
C ALA A 53 13.37 9.38 11.00
N ALA A 54 12.50 9.80 10.09
CA ALA A 54 11.27 10.50 10.45
C ALA A 54 10.28 9.60 11.21
N PHE A 55 10.35 8.29 10.99
CA PHE A 55 9.49 7.31 11.65
C PHE A 55 10.06 6.81 12.97
N ALA A 56 11.37 6.86 13.19
CA ALA A 56 12.06 6.28 14.37
C ALA A 56 11.48 6.74 15.71
N VAL A 57 10.98 8.00 15.78
CA VAL A 57 10.34 8.57 16.97
C VAL A 57 8.95 7.97 17.27
N ARG A 58 8.40 7.14 16.40
CA ARG A 58 7.06 6.54 16.50
C ARG A 58 7.09 5.04 16.77
N HIS A 59 8.25 4.46 17.11
CA HIS A 59 8.36 3.05 17.44
C HIS A 59 7.71 2.70 18.80
N ASP A 60 7.65 3.65 19.74
CA ASP A 60 6.78 3.54 20.90
C ASP A 60 5.34 3.82 20.44
N PRO A 61 4.38 2.90 20.69
CA PRO A 61 3.03 3.07 20.20
C PRO A 61 2.43 4.37 20.75
N PRO A 62 2.10 5.34 19.90
CA PRO A 62 1.45 6.57 20.32
C PRO A 62 -0.01 6.28 20.73
N ASP A 63 -0.62 7.20 21.47
CA ASP A 63 -2.01 7.07 21.95
C ASP A 63 -3.03 6.90 20.80
N ASP A 64 -2.68 7.33 19.58
CA ASP A 64 -3.53 7.22 18.38
C ASP A 64 -3.29 5.94 17.56
N CYS A 65 -2.49 4.99 18.05
CA CYS A 65 -2.27 3.71 17.39
C CYS A 65 -3.39 2.70 17.68
N PHE A 66 -3.52 1.72 16.80
CA PHE A 66 -4.47 0.61 16.92
C PHE A 66 -3.69 -0.69 17.02
N GLU A 67 -3.88 -1.45 18.09
CA GLU A 67 -3.33 -2.80 18.19
C GLU A 67 -4.08 -3.71 17.19
N ILE A 68 -3.31 -4.33 16.28
CA ILE A 68 -3.82 -5.23 15.23
C ILE A 68 -3.35 -6.67 15.39
N GLY A 69 -2.72 -6.97 16.50
CA GLY A 69 -2.19 -8.27 16.88
C GLY A 69 -1.20 -8.14 18.02
N GLY A 70 -0.80 -9.23 18.65
CA GLY A 70 0.14 -9.20 19.76
C GLY A 70 1.45 -8.48 19.39
N ARG A 71 1.72 -7.35 20.02
CA ARG A 71 2.89 -6.48 19.80
C ARG A 71 2.97 -5.90 18.39
N ARG A 72 1.82 -5.71 17.70
CA ARG A 72 1.72 -5.17 16.36
C ARG A 72 0.67 -4.06 16.33
N TYR A 73 1.04 -2.92 15.74
CA TYR A 73 0.25 -1.71 15.76
C TYR A 73 0.12 -1.13 14.36
N ALA A 74 -1.08 -0.63 14.05
CA ALA A 74 -1.32 0.21 12.89
C ALA A 74 -1.52 1.67 13.35
N LEU A 75 -0.96 2.62 12.62
CA LEU A 75 -1.08 4.02 12.94
C LEU A 75 -1.20 4.87 11.67
N PRO A 76 -2.02 5.96 11.71
CA PRO A 76 -2.06 6.92 10.62
C PRO A 76 -0.72 7.66 10.53
N VAL A 77 -0.30 7.93 9.30
CA VAL A 77 0.87 8.77 9.01
C VAL A 77 0.38 9.99 8.25
N GLU A 78 0.58 11.17 8.82
CA GLU A 78 0.25 12.40 8.13
C GLU A 78 1.22 12.61 6.95
N LEU A 79 0.68 13.02 5.80
CA LEU A 79 1.49 13.44 4.65
C LEU A 79 2.09 14.82 4.92
N SER A 80 3.16 14.82 5.73
CA SER A 80 3.93 16.01 6.13
C SER A 80 5.42 15.69 6.20
N GLY A 81 6.30 16.68 6.14
CA GLY A 81 7.75 16.46 6.19
C GLY A 81 8.25 15.47 5.15
N ALA A 82 9.01 14.45 5.55
CA ALA A 82 9.54 13.44 4.66
C ALA A 82 8.44 12.61 3.97
N PHE A 83 7.26 12.45 4.60
CA PHE A 83 6.13 11.71 4.03
C PHE A 83 5.34 12.51 2.99
N ALA A 84 5.56 13.84 2.90
CA ALA A 84 4.95 14.70 1.88
C ALA A 84 5.68 14.64 0.53
N GLU A 85 6.79 13.90 0.42
CA GLU A 85 7.52 13.73 -0.83
C GLU A 85 6.67 12.98 -1.87
N PRO A 86 6.52 13.48 -3.10
CA PRO A 86 5.74 12.83 -4.15
C PRO A 86 6.15 11.38 -4.41
N LEU A 87 7.44 11.05 -4.29
CA LEU A 87 7.94 9.67 -4.43
C LEU A 87 7.38 8.69 -3.39
N VAL A 88 6.77 9.18 -2.31
CA VAL A 88 6.17 8.35 -1.27
C VAL A 88 4.72 8.01 -1.58
N TYR A 89 3.90 9.01 -1.96
CA TYR A 89 2.46 8.84 -2.16
C TYR A 89 2.02 8.80 -3.63
N ALA A 90 2.88 9.24 -4.54
CA ALA A 90 2.62 9.30 -5.99
C ALA A 90 3.83 8.76 -6.80
N ASN A 91 4.55 7.78 -6.25
CA ASN A 91 5.70 7.17 -6.93
C ASN A 91 5.35 6.81 -8.37
N PRO A 92 6.11 7.25 -9.39
CA PRO A 92 5.74 7.06 -10.78
C PRO A 92 5.54 5.59 -11.19
N ALA A 93 6.40 4.67 -10.70
CA ALA A 93 6.28 3.25 -10.98
C ALA A 93 5.00 2.64 -10.36
N ILE A 94 4.72 2.97 -9.08
CA ILE A 94 3.50 2.53 -8.39
C ILE A 94 2.28 3.13 -9.08
N ALA A 95 2.29 4.44 -9.36
CA ALA A 95 1.19 5.15 -10.02
C ALA A 95 0.89 4.59 -11.40
N ALA A 96 1.90 4.16 -12.17
CA ALA A 96 1.71 3.51 -13.46
C ALA A 96 0.87 2.23 -13.32
N ILE A 97 1.21 1.36 -12.37
CA ILE A 97 0.48 0.11 -12.13
C ILE A 97 -0.93 0.40 -11.59
N VAL A 98 -1.07 1.34 -10.66
CA VAL A 98 -2.37 1.79 -10.13
C VAL A 98 -3.29 2.26 -11.26
N ARG A 99 -2.78 3.06 -12.20
CA ARG A 99 -3.58 3.56 -13.34
C ARG A 99 -4.00 2.47 -14.31
N VAL A 100 -3.17 1.49 -14.55
CA VAL A 100 -3.53 0.33 -15.40
C VAL A 100 -4.58 -0.54 -14.70
N ALA A 101 -4.40 -0.81 -13.42
CA ALA A 101 -5.23 -1.76 -12.68
C ALA A 101 -6.57 -1.16 -12.21
N LEU A 102 -6.56 0.10 -11.77
CA LEU A 102 -7.75 0.75 -11.22
C LEU A 102 -8.41 1.76 -12.17
N ASP A 103 -7.70 2.55 -12.89
CA ASP A 103 -7.98 3.60 -13.86
C ASP A 103 -7.30 4.93 -13.50
N ARG A 104 -7.41 5.91 -14.43
CA ARG A 104 -6.81 7.24 -14.26
C ARG A 104 -7.46 8.09 -13.16
N SER A 105 -8.66 7.74 -12.72
CA SER A 105 -9.38 8.44 -11.66
C SER A 105 -9.13 7.85 -10.26
N ALA A 106 -8.22 6.88 -10.14
CA ALA A 106 -7.87 6.28 -8.86
C ALA A 106 -7.45 7.33 -7.83
N ILE A 107 -7.85 7.10 -6.58
CA ILE A 107 -7.57 7.97 -5.45
C ILE A 107 -6.66 7.28 -4.44
N LEU A 108 -5.85 8.05 -3.71
CA LEU A 108 -5.16 7.59 -2.51
C LEU A 108 -6.18 7.62 -1.36
N LYS A 109 -6.71 6.46 -1.00
CA LYS A 109 -7.78 6.33 -0.01
C LYS A 109 -7.27 6.29 1.42
N GLY A 110 -6.07 5.75 1.63
CA GLY A 110 -5.46 5.61 2.93
C GLY A 110 -3.94 5.67 2.86
N PHE A 111 -3.33 6.15 3.93
CA PHE A 111 -1.89 6.17 4.13
C PHE A 111 -1.59 6.03 5.62
N GLY A 112 -0.72 5.10 5.97
CA GLY A 112 -0.36 4.83 7.35
C GLY A 112 0.82 3.89 7.43
N ALA A 113 1.08 3.38 8.62
CA ALA A 113 2.13 2.41 8.86
C ALA A 113 1.65 1.27 9.76
N GLU A 114 2.30 0.13 9.60
CA GLU A 114 2.27 -0.97 10.54
C GLU A 114 3.65 -1.09 11.19
N VAL A 115 3.66 -1.28 12.50
CA VAL A 115 4.88 -1.55 13.28
C VAL A 115 4.72 -2.89 13.98
N ALA A 116 5.60 -3.83 13.68
CA ALA A 116 5.74 -5.08 14.39
C ALA A 116 6.93 -4.97 15.35
N LEU A 117 6.66 -4.88 16.65
CA LEU A 117 7.72 -4.88 17.66
C LEU A 117 8.44 -6.24 17.72
N PRO A 118 9.63 -6.34 18.36
CA PRO A 118 10.24 -7.62 18.64
C PRO A 118 9.24 -8.60 19.27
N ASP A 119 9.28 -9.86 18.85
CA ASP A 119 8.36 -10.93 19.27
C ASP A 119 6.89 -10.71 18.88
N ALA A 120 6.60 -9.81 17.95
CA ALA A 120 5.25 -9.69 17.41
C ALA A 120 4.81 -11.01 16.75
N GLU A 121 3.63 -11.47 17.15
CA GLU A 121 3.03 -12.68 16.57
C GLU A 121 2.63 -12.50 15.10
N PRO A 122 2.45 -13.60 14.34
CA PRO A 122 1.93 -13.50 12.99
C PRO A 122 0.51 -12.94 13.00
N GLN A 123 0.16 -12.18 11.95
CA GLN A 123 -1.22 -11.74 11.78
C GLN A 123 -2.13 -12.91 11.36
N PRO A 124 -3.39 -12.91 11.79
CA PRO A 124 -4.40 -13.75 11.18
C PRO A 124 -4.46 -13.54 9.67
N ILE A 125 -4.66 -14.62 8.94
CA ILE A 125 -4.83 -14.56 7.49
C ILE A 125 -6.16 -13.87 7.19
N ASP A 126 -6.11 -12.78 6.41
CA ASP A 126 -7.30 -12.03 6.03
C ASP A 126 -7.10 -11.36 4.66
N ARG A 127 -8.13 -10.69 4.19
CA ARG A 127 -8.12 -9.83 2.99
C ARG A 127 -8.11 -8.37 3.44
N ASN A 128 -7.32 -7.54 2.79
CA ASN A 128 -7.31 -6.10 3.07
C ASN A 128 -8.62 -5.41 2.67
N GLY A 129 -9.38 -5.99 1.74
CA GLY A 129 -10.70 -5.53 1.31
C GLY A 129 -11.66 -6.68 1.09
N ARG A 130 -12.93 -6.47 1.42
CA ARG A 130 -13.98 -7.48 1.19
C ARG A 130 -14.35 -7.57 -0.30
N PRO A 131 -14.87 -8.72 -0.74
CA PRO A 131 -15.54 -8.80 -2.04
C PRO A 131 -16.64 -7.74 -2.16
N LEU A 132 -16.83 -7.21 -3.37
CA LEU A 132 -17.86 -6.18 -3.62
C LEU A 132 -19.29 -6.71 -3.52
N PHE A 133 -19.46 -8.03 -3.73
CA PHE A 133 -20.76 -8.68 -3.77
C PHE A 133 -20.69 -10.01 -3.01
N ASP A 134 -21.79 -10.40 -2.39
CA ASP A 134 -21.94 -11.72 -1.75
C ASP A 134 -22.02 -12.86 -2.79
N ALA A 135 -22.41 -12.53 -4.02
CA ALA A 135 -22.37 -13.45 -5.14
C ALA A 135 -20.95 -13.75 -5.59
N ASP A 136 -20.70 -14.96 -6.13
CA ASP A 136 -19.38 -15.38 -6.60
C ASP A 136 -19.02 -14.74 -7.95
N LEU A 137 -18.76 -13.44 -7.90
CA LEU A 137 -18.34 -12.64 -9.05
C LEU A 137 -16.84 -12.30 -9.03
N SER A 138 -16.13 -12.62 -7.95
CA SER A 138 -14.71 -12.28 -7.77
C SER A 138 -13.82 -12.65 -8.95
N PRO A 139 -13.98 -13.82 -9.63
CA PRO A 139 -13.16 -14.18 -10.79
C PRO A 139 -13.32 -13.25 -11.98
N LEU A 140 -14.46 -12.57 -12.09
CA LEU A 140 -14.83 -11.72 -13.24
C LEU A 140 -14.60 -10.24 -13.00
N LEU A 141 -14.43 -9.85 -11.73
CA LEU A 141 -14.31 -8.44 -11.38
C LEU A 141 -12.86 -7.97 -11.37
N PRO A 142 -12.56 -6.83 -12.02
CA PRO A 142 -11.24 -6.21 -11.89
C PRO A 142 -11.00 -5.74 -10.45
N ALA A 143 -9.74 -5.46 -10.13
CA ALA A 143 -9.37 -4.85 -8.85
C ALA A 143 -10.15 -3.54 -8.63
N HIS A 144 -10.62 -3.31 -7.41
CA HIS A 144 -11.28 -2.06 -7.01
C HIS A 144 -10.47 -1.27 -5.99
N ALA A 145 -9.52 -1.92 -5.32
CA ALA A 145 -8.53 -1.29 -4.47
C ALA A 145 -7.23 -2.11 -4.48
N LEU A 146 -6.12 -1.43 -4.28
CA LEU A 146 -4.77 -1.99 -4.18
C LEU A 146 -4.13 -1.50 -2.89
N THR A 147 -3.43 -2.39 -2.20
CA THR A 147 -2.59 -2.05 -1.05
C THR A 147 -1.13 -2.09 -1.49
N CYS A 148 -0.41 -1.01 -1.28
CA CYS A 148 1.02 -0.92 -1.53
C CYS A 148 1.76 -0.99 -0.19
N LEU A 149 2.70 -1.92 -0.05
CA LEU A 149 3.52 -2.13 1.12
C LEU A 149 4.94 -1.64 0.83
N LEU A 150 5.44 -0.69 1.62
CA LEU A 150 6.80 -0.12 1.50
C LEU A 150 7.54 -0.29 2.83
N PRO A 151 8.39 -1.32 2.98
CA PRO A 151 9.19 -1.50 4.18
C PRO A 151 10.21 -0.38 4.38
N LEU A 152 10.35 0.04 5.65
CA LEU A 152 11.39 0.97 6.10
C LEU A 152 12.43 0.18 6.91
N GLY A 153 13.68 0.60 6.91
CA GLY A 153 14.75 0.12 7.80
C GLY A 153 15.09 -1.37 7.74
N SER A 154 14.11 -2.26 7.60
CA SER A 154 14.27 -3.72 7.56
C SER A 154 13.34 -4.38 6.54
N ALA A 155 13.68 -5.59 6.08
CA ALA A 155 12.82 -6.35 5.19
C ALA A 155 11.51 -6.74 5.90
N TYR A 156 10.41 -6.70 5.16
CA TYR A 156 9.09 -7.10 5.62
C TYR A 156 8.69 -8.43 4.99
N ARG A 157 8.20 -9.35 5.83
CA ARG A 157 7.77 -10.67 5.39
C ARG A 157 6.28 -10.85 5.52
N VAL A 158 5.66 -11.32 4.46
CA VAL A 158 4.23 -11.58 4.39
C VAL A 158 3.95 -12.92 3.74
N ALA A 159 3.03 -13.69 4.32
CA ALA A 159 2.49 -14.88 3.68
C ALA A 159 1.36 -14.46 2.73
N LEU A 160 1.41 -14.93 1.49
CA LEU A 160 0.44 -14.63 0.44
C LEU A 160 -0.14 -15.93 -0.12
N TRP A 161 -1.39 -15.90 -0.53
CA TRP A 161 -2.03 -16.98 -1.30
C TRP A 161 -2.26 -16.53 -2.73
N PRO A 162 -1.31 -16.78 -3.66
CA PRO A 162 -1.41 -16.34 -5.04
C PRO A 162 -2.71 -16.79 -5.69
N GLY A 163 -3.38 -15.90 -6.42
CA GLY A 163 -4.67 -16.16 -7.07
C GLY A 163 -5.90 -16.10 -6.15
N SER A 164 -5.72 -16.01 -4.83
CA SER A 164 -6.83 -16.03 -3.86
C SER A 164 -7.75 -14.80 -3.92
N HIS A 165 -7.34 -13.72 -4.57
CA HIS A 165 -8.18 -12.55 -4.84
C HIS A 165 -9.39 -12.89 -5.72
N ARG A 166 -9.34 -14.04 -6.41
CA ARG A 166 -10.43 -14.56 -7.25
C ARG A 166 -11.24 -15.69 -6.57
N TRP A 167 -10.84 -16.13 -5.37
CA TRP A 167 -11.57 -17.16 -4.67
C TRP A 167 -12.78 -16.58 -3.93
N LYS A 168 -13.89 -17.30 -3.96
CA LYS A 168 -15.07 -16.99 -3.13
C LYS A 168 -14.80 -17.32 -1.67
N MET A 169 -14.30 -18.54 -1.44
CA MET A 169 -13.97 -19.07 -0.12
C MET A 169 -12.48 -19.38 -0.06
N PRO A 170 -11.85 -19.27 1.13
CA PRO A 170 -10.50 -19.77 1.31
C PRO A 170 -10.39 -21.24 0.90
N ASN A 171 -9.29 -21.59 0.24
CA ASN A 171 -8.94 -22.97 -0.03
C ASN A 171 -7.98 -23.43 1.07
N GLU A 172 -8.43 -24.30 1.96
CA GLU A 172 -7.64 -24.79 3.10
C GLU A 172 -6.43 -25.64 2.69
N GLU A 173 -6.44 -26.21 1.48
CA GLU A 173 -5.31 -26.98 0.94
C GLU A 173 -4.24 -26.10 0.28
N ALA A 174 -4.54 -24.84 0.05
CA ALA A 174 -3.61 -23.94 -0.63
C ALA A 174 -2.45 -23.54 0.30
N VAL A 175 -1.24 -23.73 -0.18
CA VAL A 175 -0.02 -23.38 0.53
C VAL A 175 0.35 -21.92 0.26
N PRO A 176 0.65 -21.12 1.29
CA PRO A 176 1.09 -19.75 1.08
C PRO A 176 2.49 -19.67 0.48
N GLU A 177 2.73 -18.64 -0.28
CA GLU A 177 4.06 -18.18 -0.65
C GLU A 177 4.56 -17.18 0.41
N LEU A 178 5.79 -17.35 0.88
CA LEU A 178 6.44 -16.39 1.77
C LEU A 178 7.17 -15.36 0.93
N LEU A 179 6.64 -14.15 0.91
CA LEU A 179 7.23 -13.02 0.21
C LEU A 179 8.06 -12.20 1.19
N GLU A 180 9.32 -11.93 0.83
CA GLU A 180 10.18 -10.96 1.50
C GLU A 180 10.30 -9.71 0.63
N ILE A 181 9.94 -8.55 1.20
CA ILE A 181 10.00 -7.25 0.53
C ILE A 181 11.16 -6.49 1.15
N SER A 182 12.16 -6.18 0.34
CA SER A 182 13.34 -5.43 0.79
C SER A 182 13.01 -3.95 1.00
N PRO A 183 13.70 -3.25 1.93
CA PRO A 183 13.60 -1.80 2.05
C PRO A 183 13.89 -1.09 0.72
N GLY A 184 13.08 -0.08 0.39
CA GLY A 184 13.16 0.62 -0.90
C GLY A 184 12.44 -0.06 -2.06
N SER A 185 11.96 -1.30 -1.89
CA SER A 185 11.04 -1.97 -2.81
C SER A 185 9.59 -1.80 -2.35
N ALA A 186 8.64 -2.05 -3.25
CA ALA A 186 7.21 -2.02 -2.92
C ALA A 186 6.52 -3.29 -3.39
N ALA A 187 5.65 -3.86 -2.57
CA ALA A 187 4.70 -4.87 -3.02
C ALA A 187 3.33 -4.23 -3.23
N ILE A 188 2.72 -4.46 -4.39
CA ILE A 188 1.36 -4.03 -4.69
C ILE A 188 0.47 -5.28 -4.68
N LEU A 189 -0.54 -5.27 -3.83
CA LEU A 189 -1.48 -6.37 -3.62
C LEU A 189 -2.89 -5.95 -4.03
N ASP A 190 -3.60 -6.80 -4.74
CA ASP A 190 -5.07 -6.68 -4.83
C ASP A 190 -5.65 -6.80 -3.41
N SER A 191 -6.48 -5.85 -3.01
CA SER A 191 -7.03 -5.82 -1.64
C SER A 191 -7.84 -7.07 -1.28
N ARG A 192 -8.24 -7.88 -2.26
CA ARG A 192 -8.94 -9.16 -2.07
C ARG A 192 -7.99 -10.35 -1.88
N LEU A 193 -6.68 -10.17 -2.03
CA LEU A 193 -5.71 -11.24 -1.85
C LEU A 193 -5.63 -11.66 -0.37
N LEU A 194 -5.69 -12.96 -0.10
CA LEU A 194 -5.42 -13.49 1.23
C LEU A 194 -3.94 -13.28 1.57
N ASN A 195 -3.71 -12.65 2.70
CA ASN A 195 -2.37 -12.35 3.18
C ASN A 195 -2.33 -12.27 4.71
N GLY A 196 -1.14 -12.32 5.26
CA GLY A 196 -0.91 -12.10 6.69
C GLY A 196 0.57 -11.87 6.95
N ALA A 197 0.91 -10.83 7.72
CA ALA A 197 2.29 -10.58 8.11
C ALA A 197 2.84 -11.71 8.96
N THR A 198 4.09 -12.08 8.75
CA THR A 198 4.76 -13.10 9.57
C THR A 198 5.18 -12.53 10.91
N ALA A 199 5.56 -13.40 11.86
CA ALA A 199 6.12 -12.98 13.15
C ALA A 199 7.40 -12.15 12.96
N ASN A 200 7.59 -11.16 13.82
CA ASN A 200 8.87 -10.49 13.95
C ASN A 200 9.74 -11.22 14.98
N ARG A 201 10.74 -11.97 14.53
CA ARG A 201 11.68 -12.70 15.37
C ARG A 201 13.04 -11.99 15.51
N SER A 202 13.11 -10.72 15.09
CA SER A 202 14.31 -9.89 15.27
C SER A 202 14.25 -9.10 16.57
N ASP A 203 15.37 -8.47 16.91
CA ASP A 203 15.55 -7.63 18.09
C ASP A 203 15.14 -6.16 17.88
N ARG A 204 14.58 -5.84 16.72
CA ARG A 204 14.18 -4.46 16.36
C ARG A 204 12.78 -4.40 15.76
N PRO A 205 12.12 -3.26 15.84
CA PRO A 205 10.84 -3.05 15.16
C PRO A 205 10.97 -3.19 13.65
N HIS A 206 9.96 -3.78 13.01
CA HIS A 206 9.78 -3.76 11.57
C HIS A 206 8.64 -2.80 11.23
N THR A 207 8.95 -1.80 10.43
CA THR A 207 7.99 -0.80 9.99
C THR A 207 7.71 -0.97 8.49
N VAL A 208 6.45 -0.98 8.12
CA VAL A 208 6.00 -0.95 6.72
C VAL A 208 4.98 0.17 6.53
N LEU A 209 5.21 1.04 5.55
CA LEU A 209 4.21 2.00 5.13
C LEU A 209 3.15 1.31 4.27
N HIS A 210 1.91 1.68 4.47
CA HIS A 210 0.76 1.23 3.71
C HIS A 210 0.16 2.40 2.94
N ALA A 211 0.17 2.33 1.61
CA ALA A 211 -0.58 3.23 0.75
C ALA A 211 -1.72 2.45 0.10
N VAL A 212 -2.94 2.93 0.26
CA VAL A 212 -4.13 2.27 -0.30
C VAL A 212 -4.70 3.12 -1.42
N TYR A 213 -4.64 2.58 -2.63
CA TYR A 213 -5.24 3.18 -3.81
C TYR A 213 -6.55 2.49 -4.14
N ALA A 214 -7.56 3.26 -4.55
CA ALA A 214 -8.87 2.71 -4.87
C ALA A 214 -9.50 3.42 -6.06
N ARG A 215 -10.41 2.72 -6.74
CA ARG A 215 -11.29 3.37 -7.71
C ARG A 215 -12.11 4.45 -7.02
N ARG A 216 -12.28 5.59 -7.63
CA ARG A 216 -12.94 6.75 -7.02
C ARG A 216 -14.36 6.47 -6.52
N TRP A 217 -15.07 5.57 -7.15
CA TRP A 217 -16.43 5.18 -6.76
C TRP A 217 -16.46 4.18 -5.60
N PHE A 218 -15.34 3.49 -5.30
CA PHE A 218 -15.31 2.44 -4.28
C PHE A 218 -15.52 3.02 -2.87
N ARG A 219 -16.52 2.52 -2.20
CA ARG A 219 -16.87 2.83 -0.81
C ARG A 219 -16.93 1.54 -0.03
N ASP A 220 -16.09 1.39 0.96
CA ASP A 220 -16.12 0.29 1.90
C ASP A 220 -16.35 0.87 3.30
N ALA A 221 -17.53 0.60 3.86
CA ALA A 221 -17.88 1.03 5.22
C ALA A 221 -17.04 0.31 6.29
N SER A 222 -16.60 -0.93 6.01
CA SER A 222 -15.76 -1.71 6.92
C SER A 222 -14.29 -1.29 6.89
N TYR A 223 -13.85 -0.59 5.85
CA TYR A 223 -12.49 -0.13 5.67
C TYR A 223 -12.06 0.83 6.79
N GLY A 224 -12.97 1.64 7.30
CA GLY A 224 -12.71 2.57 8.41
C GLY A 224 -12.42 1.88 9.75
N LEU A 225 -12.91 0.66 9.97
CA LEU A 225 -12.68 -0.10 11.21
C LEU A 225 -11.42 -0.96 11.15
N ARG A 226 -11.11 -1.54 9.97
CA ARG A 226 -9.97 -2.43 9.79
C ARG A 226 -8.65 -1.70 9.52
N LEU A 227 -8.73 -0.51 8.94
CA LEU A 227 -7.58 0.32 8.59
C LEU A 227 -7.67 1.70 9.25
N ALA A 228 -8.17 1.77 10.48
CA ALA A 228 -8.12 3.01 11.25
C ALA A 228 -6.69 3.58 11.29
N GLY A 229 -5.68 2.69 11.33
CA GLY A 229 -4.27 3.05 11.22
C GLY A 229 -3.79 3.47 9.82
N ALA A 230 -4.56 3.25 8.76
CA ALA A 230 -4.25 3.73 7.41
C ALA A 230 -5.18 4.86 6.96
N ARG A 231 -5.83 5.55 7.90
CA ARG A 231 -6.66 6.71 7.60
C ARG A 231 -5.80 7.80 6.97
N LEU A 232 -6.25 8.31 5.81
CA LEU A 232 -5.53 9.39 5.14
C LEU A 232 -5.59 10.68 5.98
N ALA A 233 -4.46 11.07 6.52
CA ALA A 233 -4.26 12.31 7.25
C ALA A 233 -3.50 13.31 6.37
N VAL A 234 -4.15 14.42 6.01
CA VAL A 234 -3.58 15.47 5.16
C VAL A 234 -3.99 16.85 5.65
N GLY A 235 -3.04 17.75 5.75
CA GLY A 235 -3.29 19.14 6.07
C GLY A 235 -3.63 19.98 4.83
N PRO A 236 -4.22 21.19 5.02
CA PRO A 236 -4.54 22.10 3.92
C PRO A 236 -3.29 22.59 3.19
N GLU A 237 -2.17 22.77 3.89
CA GLU A 237 -0.89 23.19 3.30
C GLU A 237 -0.35 22.13 2.34
N PHE A 238 -0.40 20.83 2.75
CA PHE A 238 -0.04 19.72 1.88
C PHE A 238 -0.88 19.75 0.60
N LEU A 239 -2.22 19.83 0.73
CA LEU A 239 -3.12 19.84 -0.42
C LEU A 239 -2.89 21.01 -1.37
N ALA A 240 -2.50 22.17 -0.85
CA ALA A 240 -2.14 23.34 -1.65
C ALA A 240 -0.84 23.13 -2.44
N GLY A 241 0.11 22.39 -1.87
CA GLY A 241 1.42 22.08 -2.46
C GLY A 241 1.41 20.91 -3.45
N VAL A 242 0.34 20.10 -3.52
CA VAL A 242 0.27 18.93 -4.41
C VAL A 242 0.35 19.37 -5.87
N ALA A 243 1.28 18.77 -6.62
CA ALA A 243 1.44 19.00 -8.05
C ALA A 243 0.14 18.69 -8.82
N GLU A 244 -0.14 19.45 -9.88
CA GLU A 244 -1.38 19.31 -10.65
C GLU A 244 -1.61 17.87 -11.14
N VAL A 245 -0.56 17.19 -11.57
CA VAL A 245 -0.59 15.80 -12.06
C VAL A 245 -1.06 14.81 -10.99
N ASP A 246 -0.85 15.12 -9.70
CA ASP A 246 -1.17 14.23 -8.57
C ASP A 246 -2.44 14.63 -7.82
N ARG A 247 -3.02 15.80 -8.12
CA ARG A 247 -4.26 16.27 -7.47
C ARG A 247 -5.42 15.29 -7.56
N GLY A 248 -5.46 14.51 -8.62
CA GLY A 248 -6.45 13.45 -8.81
C GLY A 248 -6.51 12.46 -7.65
N LEU A 249 -5.35 12.12 -7.07
CA LEU A 249 -5.25 11.20 -5.93
C LEU A 249 -6.05 11.68 -4.71
N PHE A 250 -6.22 12.97 -4.55
CA PHE A 250 -6.90 13.63 -3.41
C PHE A 250 -8.29 14.18 -3.76
N ALA A 251 -8.82 13.88 -4.94
CA ALA A 251 -10.08 14.45 -5.43
C ALA A 251 -11.33 14.09 -4.58
N HIS A 252 -11.22 13.11 -3.70
CA HIS A 252 -12.30 12.70 -2.79
C HIS A 252 -12.31 13.48 -1.47
N ILE A 253 -11.26 14.22 -1.17
CA ILE A 253 -11.17 15.04 0.04
C ILE A 253 -11.97 16.31 -0.20
N LYS A 254 -13.04 16.49 0.59
CA LYS A 254 -13.80 17.74 0.55
C LYS A 254 -12.90 18.88 1.05
N LYS A 255 -12.77 19.93 0.26
CA LYS A 255 -12.26 21.20 0.79
C LYS A 255 -13.17 21.57 1.95
N GLN A 256 -12.65 21.54 3.18
CA GLN A 256 -13.32 22.21 4.29
C GLN A 256 -13.39 23.68 3.90
N THR A 257 -14.60 24.14 3.57
CA THR A 257 -14.88 25.57 3.47
C THR A 257 -14.69 26.09 4.88
N LEU A 258 -13.57 26.74 5.16
CA LEU A 258 -13.41 27.56 6.33
C LEU A 258 -14.41 28.69 6.18
N SER A 259 -15.62 28.48 6.75
CA SER A 259 -16.54 29.58 7.03
C SER A 259 -15.85 30.39 8.11
N GLY A 260 -15.43 31.59 7.76
CA GLY A 260 -14.91 32.59 8.67
C GLY A 260 -15.92 33.03 9.71
#